data_e515ca4045b10b3282de8405a6b09063
#
_entry.id   e515ca4045b10b3282de8405a6b09063
#
_cell.length_a   1.000
_cell.length_b   1.000
_cell.length_c   1.000
_cell.angle_alpha   90.00
_cell.angle_beta   90.00
_cell.angle_gamma   90.00
#
_symmetry.space_group_name_H-M   'P 1'
#
loop_
_entity.id
_entity.type
_entity.pdbx_description
1 polymer ?
#
loop_
_entity_poly.entity_id
_entity_poly.type
_entity_poly.pdbx_seq_one_letter_code
_entity_poly.pdbx_strand_id
1 'polypeptide(L)'
;GSYISGGNYAPLLNKRLLHLGAARCDNVMLFDPYFQDSFCDLTDTAEAIGALRYDLIIVLSGMEKTRNIREGVRQLQEVCHVGGKIFVTARTPHDISARRELHTYEDIWRYEADSLAGLFDRCAVEMSAVDEAYGIVCALLTRVERAAASKSFLFDTREGKRIEVGDNVPQGYFNASSVLDAIGIKYRTDKCSMMHNYLDKYAFFLEKFRTQPIRLLELGVFNGSSVRMWQEYFPRAEIFGVDIEASCRQYEDERIHIIQADLSDAAQVSMLREIHPRIIVDDASHIVSHQLLALFTLFDVLPRGGVYILEDLETSLNPELFEDMYRDCPLDAYEVCARIARIAARKVPDDDSIYADHVNRIGMETELVSITKGSVILIKR
;
A
#
# COMPACT_ATOMS: atom_id res chain seq x y z
N GLY A 1 4.97 10.44 -5.15
CA GLY A 1 5.11 11.86 -5.06
C GLY A 1 4.48 12.35 -3.79
N SER A 2 5.32 12.82 -2.84
CA SER A 2 4.84 13.53 -1.67
C SER A 2 3.89 14.64 -2.14
N TYR A 3 2.68 14.72 -1.57
CA TYR A 3 1.79 15.84 -1.78
C TYR A 3 2.36 17.08 -1.11
N ILE A 4 3.28 17.70 -1.78
CA ILE A 4 3.71 19.04 -1.52
C ILE A 4 2.93 19.90 -2.48
N SER A 5 1.72 20.29 -2.13
CA SER A 5 1.07 21.34 -2.87
C SER A 5 1.57 22.67 -2.33
N GLY A 6 2.77 23.03 -2.71
CA GLY A 6 3.19 24.41 -2.59
C GLY A 6 2.26 25.27 -3.46
N GLY A 7 1.42 26.07 -2.88
CA GLY A 7 0.73 27.12 -3.58
C GLY A 7 -0.77 26.95 -3.85
N ASN A 8 -1.30 25.78 -4.18
CA ASN A 8 -2.74 25.67 -4.55
C ASN A 8 -3.71 25.74 -3.38
N TYR A 9 -3.30 25.30 -2.18
CA TYR A 9 -4.14 25.36 -0.97
C TYR A 9 -3.86 26.60 -0.10
N ALA A 10 -2.72 27.24 -0.26
CA ALA A 10 -2.36 28.42 0.51
C ALA A 10 -3.42 29.54 0.43
N PRO A 11 -4.04 29.88 -0.72
CA PRO A 11 -5.08 30.90 -0.77
C PRO A 11 -6.35 30.53 0.00
N LEU A 12 -6.73 29.23 -0.03
CA LEU A 12 -7.94 28.76 0.66
C LEU A 12 -7.70 28.63 2.17
N LEU A 13 -6.56 28.14 2.58
CA LEU A 13 -6.13 28.05 3.97
C LEU A 13 -5.88 29.46 4.55
N ASN A 14 -5.22 30.35 3.83
CA ASN A 14 -5.00 31.72 4.26
C ASN A 14 -6.32 32.50 4.49
N LYS A 15 -7.34 32.24 3.65
CA LYS A 15 -8.67 32.82 3.85
C LYS A 15 -9.33 32.35 5.14
N ARG A 16 -9.17 31.09 5.52
CA ARG A 16 -9.69 30.51 6.77
C ARG A 16 -8.85 30.92 7.99
N LEU A 17 -7.52 30.91 7.85
CA LEU A 17 -6.60 31.34 8.90
C LEU A 17 -6.77 32.83 9.25
N LEU A 18 -7.02 33.71 8.28
CA LEU A 18 -7.35 35.10 8.50
C LEU A 18 -8.65 35.29 9.31
N HIS A 19 -9.65 34.44 9.08
CA HIS A 19 -10.87 34.43 9.89
C HIS A 19 -10.63 33.99 11.35
N LEU A 20 -9.57 33.24 11.60
CA LEU A 20 -9.17 32.81 12.94
C LEU A 20 -8.12 33.71 13.56
N GLY A 21 -7.75 34.80 12.90
CA GLY A 21 -6.74 35.75 13.39
C GLY A 21 -5.29 35.26 13.25
N ALA A 22 -5.06 34.21 12.44
CA ALA A 22 -3.73 33.67 12.20
C ALA A 22 -2.95 34.51 11.17
N ALA A 23 -1.62 34.47 11.25
CA ALA A 23 -0.74 35.07 10.27
C ALA A 23 -0.86 34.38 8.91
N ARG A 24 -0.62 35.12 7.82
CA ARG A 24 -0.54 34.58 6.47
C ARG A 24 0.63 33.62 6.35
N CYS A 25 0.37 32.44 5.76
CA CYS A 25 1.39 31.47 5.40
C CYS A 25 1.65 31.54 3.90
N ASP A 26 2.90 31.66 3.50
CA ASP A 26 3.29 31.69 2.08
C ASP A 26 3.57 30.29 1.54
N ASN A 27 4.11 29.40 2.37
CA ASN A 27 4.39 28.00 2.02
C ASN A 27 3.67 27.04 2.98
N VAL A 28 2.81 26.20 2.44
CA VAL A 28 2.05 25.20 3.20
C VAL A 28 2.30 23.83 2.63
N MET A 29 2.72 22.88 3.48
CA MET A 29 2.81 21.46 3.18
C MET A 29 1.59 20.73 3.77
N LEU A 30 0.92 19.94 2.97
CA LEU A 30 -0.09 18.99 3.41
C LEU A 30 0.44 17.56 3.18
N PHE A 31 0.46 16.78 4.23
CA PHE A 31 0.72 15.36 4.21
C PHE A 31 -0.55 14.63 4.62
N ASP A 32 -1.15 13.89 3.68
CA ASP A 32 -2.30 13.04 3.91
C ASP A 32 -2.07 11.72 3.15
N PRO A 33 -1.81 10.60 3.84
CA PRO A 33 -1.52 9.33 3.21
C PRO A 33 -2.75 8.69 2.53
N TYR A 34 -3.95 9.21 2.80
CA TYR A 34 -5.19 8.72 2.19
C TYR A 34 -5.60 9.49 0.95
N PHE A 35 -4.90 10.59 0.64
CA PHE A 35 -5.23 11.44 -0.48
C PHE A 35 -4.29 11.12 -1.66
N GLN A 36 -4.79 10.30 -2.59
CA GLN A 36 -4.18 9.91 -3.87
C GLN A 36 -2.85 9.10 -3.81
N ASP A 37 -2.87 7.95 -4.42
CA ASP A 37 -1.89 7.19 -5.22
C ASP A 37 -0.38 7.29 -4.91
N SER A 38 0.05 8.03 -3.93
CA SER A 38 1.46 8.16 -3.60
C SER A 38 1.71 7.95 -2.12
N PHE A 39 2.10 6.75 -1.82
CA PHE A 39 2.66 6.39 -0.54
C PHE A 39 3.91 7.26 -0.27
N CYS A 40 3.90 7.99 0.82
CA CYS A 40 5.08 8.69 1.33
C CYS A 40 5.18 8.45 2.84
N ASP A 41 6.26 7.80 3.25
CA ASP A 41 6.61 7.73 4.66
C ASP A 41 7.17 9.08 5.11
N LEU A 42 6.83 9.53 6.31
CA LEU A 42 7.39 10.75 6.87
C LEU A 42 8.92 10.70 6.98
N THR A 43 9.53 9.52 7.02
CA THR A 43 11.00 9.36 7.01
C THR A 43 11.66 9.80 5.70
N ASP A 44 10.90 9.91 4.61
CA ASP A 44 11.43 10.27 3.30
C ASP A 44 11.14 11.75 2.94
N THR A 45 10.55 12.50 3.87
CA THR A 45 10.05 13.87 3.63
C THR A 45 11.16 14.82 3.17
N ALA A 46 12.32 14.81 3.83
CA ALA A 46 13.39 15.76 3.49
C ALA A 46 14.00 15.47 2.11
N GLU A 47 14.12 14.21 1.72
CA GLU A 47 14.61 13.80 0.39
C GLU A 47 13.64 14.25 -0.70
N ALA A 48 12.33 14.06 -0.46
CA ALA A 48 11.28 14.42 -1.42
C ALA A 48 11.14 15.94 -1.61
N ILE A 49 11.41 16.74 -0.57
CA ILE A 49 11.21 18.19 -0.55
C ILE A 49 12.48 18.95 -0.95
N GLY A 50 13.65 18.39 -0.69
CA GLY A 50 14.93 19.06 -0.94
C GLY A 50 15.13 20.28 -0.04
N ALA A 51 15.47 21.45 -0.65
CA ALA A 51 15.79 22.67 0.07
C ALA A 51 14.56 23.52 0.50
N LEU A 52 13.36 23.09 0.15
CA LEU A 52 12.12 23.84 0.50
C LEU A 52 11.90 23.88 2.02
N ARG A 53 11.32 24.96 2.49
CA ARG A 53 10.94 25.16 3.89
C ARG A 53 9.53 25.72 3.96
N TYR A 54 8.81 25.40 5.05
CA TYR A 54 7.39 25.70 5.18
C TYR A 54 7.07 26.52 6.42
N ASP A 55 6.08 27.38 6.27
CA ASP A 55 5.51 28.18 7.37
C ASP A 55 4.45 27.39 8.13
N LEU A 56 3.76 26.47 7.43
CA LEU A 56 2.76 25.58 7.99
C LEU A 56 2.90 24.18 7.39
N ILE A 57 2.97 23.20 8.26
CA ILE A 57 2.94 21.78 7.91
C ILE A 57 1.68 21.19 8.52
N ILE A 58 0.89 20.48 7.72
CA ILE A 58 -0.31 19.78 8.14
C ILE A 58 -0.11 18.29 7.86
N VAL A 59 -0.14 17.47 8.91
CA VAL A 59 -0.02 16.01 8.82
C VAL A 59 -1.33 15.40 9.29
N LEU A 60 -2.07 14.81 8.36
CA LEU A 60 -3.33 14.13 8.63
C LEU A 60 -3.10 12.61 8.57
N SER A 61 -3.20 11.94 9.72
CA SER A 61 -3.18 10.46 9.81
C SER A 61 -1.97 9.78 9.14
N GLY A 62 -0.78 10.39 9.19
CA GLY A 62 0.45 9.82 8.63
C GLY A 62 1.41 9.23 9.67
N MET A 63 1.21 9.63 10.92
CA MET A 63 2.08 9.24 12.03
C MET A 63 1.96 7.75 12.38
N GLU A 64 0.78 7.17 12.22
CA GLU A 64 0.46 5.79 12.59
C GLU A 64 1.25 4.77 11.77
N LYS A 65 1.64 5.13 10.56
CA LYS A 65 2.28 4.26 9.57
C LYS A 65 3.76 4.55 9.39
N THR A 66 4.27 5.58 10.06
CA THR A 66 5.67 6.00 9.91
C THR A 66 6.62 4.94 10.48
N ARG A 67 7.49 4.41 9.63
CA ARG A 67 8.45 3.35 9.99
C ARG A 67 9.40 3.76 11.10
N ASN A 68 10.01 4.91 10.94
CA ASN A 68 10.91 5.49 11.93
C ASN A 68 10.35 6.82 12.38
N ILE A 69 9.51 6.77 13.42
CA ILE A 69 8.78 7.95 13.89
C ILE A 69 9.71 9.09 14.33
N ARG A 70 10.87 8.79 14.92
CA ARG A 70 11.83 9.83 15.30
C ARG A 70 12.42 10.53 14.09
N GLU A 71 12.81 9.76 13.09
CA GLU A 71 13.34 10.31 11.85
C GLU A 71 12.29 11.11 11.10
N GLY A 72 11.07 10.59 10.98
CA GLY A 72 9.95 11.33 10.37
C GLY A 72 9.69 12.67 11.07
N VAL A 73 9.61 12.66 12.40
CA VAL A 73 9.43 13.90 13.19
C VAL A 73 10.63 14.84 13.04
N ARG A 74 11.86 14.31 13.05
CA ARG A 74 13.06 15.11 12.82
C ARG A 74 13.01 15.83 11.48
N GLN A 75 12.62 15.12 10.42
CA GLN A 75 12.49 15.69 9.08
C GLN A 75 11.38 16.74 8.97
N LEU A 76 10.21 16.50 9.57
CA LEU A 76 9.16 17.51 9.64
C LEU A 76 9.64 18.80 10.32
N GLN A 77 10.39 18.66 11.40
CA GLN A 77 10.96 19.81 12.11
C GLN A 77 12.05 20.53 11.28
N GLU A 78 12.81 19.82 10.47
CA GLU A 78 13.85 20.39 9.60
C GLU A 78 13.28 21.16 8.43
N VAL A 79 12.18 20.69 7.84
CA VAL A 79 11.53 21.37 6.71
C VAL A 79 10.58 22.48 7.15
N CYS A 80 10.33 22.65 8.45
CA CYS A 80 9.56 23.75 9.02
C CYS A 80 10.48 24.91 9.38
N HIS A 81 10.10 26.14 9.00
CA HIS A 81 10.80 27.35 9.46
C HIS A 81 10.74 27.50 10.98
N VAL A 82 11.76 28.08 11.58
CA VAL A 82 11.67 28.54 12.99
C VAL A 82 10.57 29.58 13.08
N GLY A 83 9.64 29.40 14.01
CA GLY A 83 8.41 30.19 14.12
C GLY A 83 7.25 29.68 13.27
N GLY A 84 7.49 28.75 12.35
CA GLY A 84 6.46 28.05 11.59
C GLY A 84 5.66 27.08 12.44
N LYS A 85 4.53 26.63 11.94
CA LYS A 85 3.57 25.77 12.63
C LYS A 85 3.56 24.36 12.06
N ILE A 86 3.39 23.38 12.95
CA ILE A 86 3.12 21.99 12.58
C ILE A 86 1.79 21.60 13.24
N PHE A 87 0.79 21.29 12.43
CA PHE A 87 -0.45 20.67 12.88
C PHE A 87 -0.40 19.19 12.53
N VAL A 88 -0.54 18.34 13.52
CA VAL A 88 -0.48 16.88 13.35
C VAL A 88 -1.69 16.22 13.98
N THR A 89 -2.25 15.24 13.27
CA THR A 89 -3.27 14.36 13.81
C THR A 89 -2.79 12.91 13.79
N ALA A 90 -3.27 12.11 14.74
CA ALA A 90 -2.98 10.69 14.84
C ALA A 90 -4.12 9.97 15.56
N ARG A 91 -4.12 8.64 15.54
CA ARG A 91 -5.14 7.82 16.20
C ARG A 91 -4.78 7.51 17.65
N THR A 92 -5.82 7.47 18.51
CA THR A 92 -5.67 7.09 19.91
C THR A 92 -5.66 5.57 20.10
N PRO A 93 -5.15 5.06 21.26
CA PRO A 93 -5.23 3.64 21.58
C PRO A 93 -6.69 3.11 21.68
N HIS A 94 -7.64 4.00 21.94
CA HIS A 94 -9.06 3.62 22.15
C HIS A 94 -9.82 3.39 20.84
N ASP A 95 -9.29 3.80 19.69
CA ASP A 95 -9.91 3.57 18.37
C ASP A 95 -9.79 2.12 17.88
N ILE A 96 -9.17 1.23 18.63
CA ILE A 96 -8.94 -0.17 18.22
C ILE A 96 -10.26 -0.95 18.01
N SER A 97 -11.36 -0.50 18.60
CA SER A 97 -12.60 -1.30 18.65
C SER A 97 -13.63 -1.00 17.56
N ALA A 98 -13.63 0.17 16.96
CA ALA A 98 -14.79 0.63 16.20
C ALA A 98 -14.68 0.46 14.67
N ARG A 99 -13.51 0.26 14.09
CA ARG A 99 -13.35 0.26 12.63
C ARG A 99 -12.31 -0.73 12.11
N ARG A 100 -12.39 -2.00 12.51
CA ARG A 100 -11.60 -3.07 11.89
C ARG A 100 -11.86 -3.23 10.37
N GLU A 101 -12.93 -2.65 9.87
CA GLU A 101 -13.45 -2.91 8.52
C GLU A 101 -13.00 -1.88 7.48
N LEU A 102 -12.53 -0.69 7.89
CA LEU A 102 -12.22 0.40 6.97
C LEU A 102 -10.75 0.54 6.59
N HIS A 103 -9.84 -0.25 7.16
CA HIS A 103 -8.41 -0.05 6.97
C HIS A 103 -7.74 -1.30 6.41
N THR A 104 -7.48 -1.25 5.12
CA THR A 104 -6.53 -2.11 4.41
C THR A 104 -5.09 -1.90 4.90
N TYR A 105 -4.84 -0.89 5.73
CA TYR A 105 -3.54 -0.45 6.19
C TYR A 105 -3.30 -0.84 7.64
N GLU A 106 -2.19 -1.51 7.91
CA GLU A 106 -1.77 -1.80 9.27
C GLU A 106 -1.19 -0.54 9.91
N ASP A 107 -2.00 0.13 10.74
CA ASP A 107 -1.49 1.18 11.61
C ASP A 107 -0.62 0.56 12.69
N ILE A 108 0.63 0.98 12.80
CA ILE A 108 1.61 0.41 13.73
C ILE A 108 1.52 1.09 15.09
N TRP A 109 1.31 2.40 15.09
CA TRP A 109 1.38 3.23 16.28
C TRP A 109 0.03 3.83 16.64
N ARG A 110 -0.17 4.03 17.94
CA ARG A 110 -1.26 4.80 18.52
C ARG A 110 -0.67 5.80 19.51
N TYR A 111 -1.35 6.93 19.67
CA TYR A 111 -0.83 8.08 20.37
C TYR A 111 -1.77 8.54 21.47
N GLU A 112 -1.19 8.84 22.64
CA GLU A 112 -1.83 9.65 23.66
C GLU A 112 -1.52 11.14 23.38
N ALA A 113 -2.36 12.07 23.86
CA ALA A 113 -2.21 13.49 23.55
C ALA A 113 -0.84 14.07 23.88
N ASP A 114 -0.37 13.79 25.08
CA ASP A 114 0.95 14.28 25.56
C ASP A 114 2.10 13.59 24.83
N SER A 115 1.89 12.35 24.41
CA SER A 115 2.88 11.57 23.67
C SER A 115 3.10 12.07 22.25
N LEU A 116 2.02 12.42 21.55
CA LEU A 116 2.11 12.98 20.20
C LEU A 116 2.89 14.29 20.20
N ALA A 117 2.50 15.21 21.07
CA ALA A 117 3.16 16.51 21.21
C ALA A 117 4.63 16.36 21.66
N GLY A 118 4.89 15.45 22.57
CA GLY A 118 6.22 15.21 23.14
C GLY A 118 7.26 14.61 22.18
N LEU A 119 6.83 14.07 21.04
CA LEU A 119 7.76 13.60 19.99
C LEU A 119 8.50 14.76 19.30
N PHE A 120 7.92 15.97 19.31
CA PHE A 120 8.46 17.14 18.63
C PHE A 120 9.38 17.94 19.55
N ASP A 121 10.58 17.44 19.80
CA ASP A 121 11.58 17.96 20.74
C ASP A 121 12.11 19.38 20.43
N ARG A 122 11.85 19.86 19.21
CA ARG A 122 12.21 21.21 18.75
C ARG A 122 10.98 22.10 18.52
N CYS A 123 9.88 21.79 19.17
CA CYS A 123 8.64 22.55 19.04
C CYS A 123 8.08 22.91 20.42
N ALA A 124 7.45 24.09 20.51
CA ALA A 124 6.61 24.46 21.63
C ALA A 124 5.18 24.01 21.34
N VAL A 125 4.54 23.37 22.30
CA VAL A 125 3.14 22.92 22.19
C VAL A 125 2.22 24.11 22.42
N GLU A 126 1.39 24.46 21.43
CA GLU A 126 0.36 25.49 21.57
C GLU A 126 -0.99 24.90 21.97
N MET A 127 -1.30 23.74 21.41
CA MET A 127 -2.53 23.02 21.70
C MET A 127 -2.28 21.52 21.55
N SER A 128 -2.87 20.75 22.44
CA SER A 128 -3.02 19.31 22.30
C SER A 128 -4.44 18.92 22.74
N ALA A 129 -5.13 18.11 21.95
CA ALA A 129 -6.51 17.72 22.20
C ALA A 129 -6.79 16.30 21.73
N VAL A 130 -7.78 15.68 22.34
CA VAL A 130 -8.31 14.36 21.95
C VAL A 130 -9.76 14.54 21.57
N ASP A 131 -10.13 14.01 20.41
CA ASP A 131 -11.52 13.79 20.02
C ASP A 131 -11.86 12.33 20.31
N GLU A 132 -12.55 12.12 21.45
CA GLU A 132 -12.91 10.77 21.90
C GLU A 132 -13.96 10.11 21.00
N ALA A 133 -14.81 10.92 20.32
CA ALA A 133 -15.85 10.41 19.45
C ALA A 133 -15.29 9.76 18.18
N TYR A 134 -14.16 10.28 17.70
CA TYR A 134 -13.48 9.79 16.49
C TYR A 134 -12.17 9.05 16.80
N GLY A 135 -11.76 8.95 18.05
CA GLY A 135 -10.51 8.29 18.44
C GLY A 135 -9.27 8.97 17.85
N ILE A 136 -9.31 10.32 17.74
CA ILE A 136 -8.24 11.11 17.13
C ILE A 136 -7.59 12.00 18.19
N VAL A 137 -6.27 12.04 18.20
CA VAL A 137 -5.48 13.03 18.92
C VAL A 137 -4.91 14.03 17.93
N CYS A 138 -4.84 15.30 18.31
CA CYS A 138 -4.19 16.33 17.51
C CYS A 138 -3.27 17.20 18.36
N ALA A 139 -2.26 17.79 17.71
CA ALA A 139 -1.39 18.78 18.31
C ALA A 139 -1.09 19.92 17.32
N LEU A 140 -1.10 21.15 17.82
CA LEU A 140 -0.58 22.32 17.14
C LEU A 140 0.72 22.76 17.82
N LEU A 141 1.77 22.84 17.05
CA LEU A 141 3.13 23.00 17.50
C LEU A 141 3.77 24.20 16.80
N THR A 142 4.61 24.95 17.50
CA THR A 142 5.45 25.99 16.92
C THR A 142 6.90 25.57 16.92
N ARG A 143 7.54 25.58 15.76
CA ARG A 143 8.96 25.27 15.60
C ARG A 143 9.80 26.33 16.31
N VAL A 144 10.62 25.89 17.27
CA VAL A 144 11.54 26.76 18.03
C VAL A 144 12.99 26.28 17.86
N GLU A 145 13.97 27.15 18.13
CA GLU A 145 15.37 26.78 17.99
C GLU A 145 15.78 25.67 18.98
N ARG A 146 15.21 25.69 20.17
CA ARG A 146 15.50 24.73 21.24
C ARG A 146 14.30 24.54 22.15
N ALA A 147 13.76 23.33 22.23
CA ALA A 147 12.74 22.96 23.20
C ALA A 147 13.30 21.96 24.21
N ALA A 148 12.64 21.85 25.37
CA ALA A 148 12.98 20.84 26.36
C ALA A 148 12.54 19.44 25.88
N ALA A 149 13.42 18.47 26.02
CA ALA A 149 13.07 17.07 25.74
C ALA A 149 11.97 16.63 26.72
N SER A 150 10.88 16.11 26.21
CA SER A 150 9.84 15.43 26.99
C SER A 150 9.89 13.93 26.73
N LYS A 151 9.47 13.14 27.72
CA LYS A 151 9.30 11.71 27.53
C LYS A 151 8.05 11.47 26.71
N SER A 152 8.18 10.67 25.64
CA SER A 152 7.09 10.30 24.76
C SER A 152 6.85 8.81 24.84
N PHE A 153 5.60 8.40 24.73
CA PHE A 153 5.18 7.02 24.74
C PHE A 153 4.34 6.72 23.52
N LEU A 154 4.52 5.54 22.94
CA LEU A 154 3.70 5.02 21.84
C LEU A 154 3.03 3.74 22.28
N PHE A 155 1.89 3.43 21.70
CA PHE A 155 1.24 2.15 21.86
C PHE A 155 1.48 1.31 20.61
N ASP A 156 2.22 0.19 20.75
CA ASP A 156 2.42 -0.78 19.67
C ASP A 156 1.17 -1.65 19.56
N THR A 157 0.46 -1.53 18.44
CA THR A 157 -0.78 -2.27 18.20
C THR A 157 -0.56 -3.76 18.02
N ARG A 158 0.64 -4.19 17.62
CA ARG A 158 0.99 -5.59 17.36
C ARG A 158 1.29 -6.33 18.66
N GLU A 159 2.01 -5.68 19.58
CA GLU A 159 2.38 -6.27 20.88
C GLU A 159 1.40 -5.90 21.99
N GLY A 160 0.47 -4.97 21.74
CA GLY A 160 -0.51 -4.51 22.72
C GLY A 160 0.10 -3.82 23.94
N LYS A 161 1.27 -3.20 23.78
CA LYS A 161 1.99 -2.59 24.90
C LYS A 161 2.40 -1.14 24.64
N ARG A 162 2.55 -0.40 25.74
CA ARG A 162 3.09 0.97 25.76
C ARG A 162 4.62 0.93 25.75
N ILE A 163 5.24 1.68 24.83
CA ILE A 163 6.69 1.76 24.65
C ILE A 163 7.14 3.19 24.91
N GLU A 164 8.15 3.38 25.76
CA GLU A 164 8.81 4.68 25.92
C GLU A 164 9.69 4.96 24.70
N VAL A 165 9.45 6.09 24.02
CA VAL A 165 10.26 6.52 22.89
C VAL A 165 11.57 7.10 23.40
N GLY A 166 12.56 6.23 23.62
CA GLY A 166 13.93 6.56 23.93
C GLY A 166 14.81 6.65 22.68
N ASP A 167 16.13 6.80 22.82
CA ASP A 167 17.09 6.77 21.71
C ASP A 167 17.15 5.41 21.00
N ASN A 168 16.55 4.40 21.59
CA ASN A 168 16.50 3.02 21.15
C ASN A 168 15.04 2.58 20.91
N VAL A 169 14.26 3.33 20.12
CA VAL A 169 13.08 2.69 19.49
C VAL A 169 13.63 1.52 18.67
N PRO A 170 13.21 0.29 18.94
CA PRO A 170 13.73 -0.85 18.20
C PRO A 170 13.52 -0.62 16.71
N GLN A 171 14.59 -0.34 15.98
CA GLN A 171 14.56 -0.23 14.52
C GLN A 171 14.12 -1.54 13.85
N GLY A 172 14.14 -2.64 14.62
CA GLY A 172 13.78 -3.97 14.13
C GLY A 172 12.32 -4.18 13.74
N TYR A 173 11.43 -3.26 14.04
CA TYR A 173 10.02 -3.36 13.62
C TYR A 173 9.78 -2.92 12.18
N PHE A 174 10.75 -2.26 11.56
CA PHE A 174 10.62 -1.61 10.24
C PHE A 174 11.69 -2.04 9.24
N ASN A 175 12.46 -3.04 9.57
CA ASN A 175 13.22 -3.69 8.53
C ASN A 175 12.19 -4.40 7.64
N ALA A 176 12.19 -4.05 6.37
CA ALA A 176 11.52 -4.87 5.39
C ALA A 176 11.87 -6.32 5.72
N SER A 177 10.87 -7.17 5.98
CA SER A 177 11.12 -8.54 6.41
C SER A 177 11.71 -9.37 5.27
N SER A 178 11.55 -8.90 4.03
CA SER A 178 12.12 -9.51 2.83
C SER A 178 12.82 -8.48 1.93
N VAL A 179 13.72 -8.97 1.08
CA VAL A 179 14.36 -8.14 0.05
C VAL A 179 13.32 -7.58 -0.93
N LEU A 180 12.27 -8.35 -1.24
CA LEU A 180 11.19 -7.90 -2.11
C LEU A 180 10.44 -6.72 -1.50
N ASP A 181 10.12 -6.79 -0.21
CA ASP A 181 9.45 -5.69 0.48
C ASP A 181 10.33 -4.43 0.55
N ALA A 182 11.64 -4.58 0.82
CA ALA A 182 12.57 -3.46 0.79
C ALA A 182 12.59 -2.74 -0.57
N ILE A 183 12.57 -3.50 -1.65
CA ILE A 183 12.51 -2.96 -3.01
C ILE A 183 11.13 -2.34 -3.25
N GLY A 184 10.05 -2.96 -2.80
CA GLY A 184 8.69 -2.42 -2.89
C GLY A 184 8.56 -1.06 -2.23
N ILE A 185 9.12 -0.91 -1.04
CA ILE A 185 9.19 0.36 -0.32
C ILE A 185 9.98 1.41 -1.12
N LYS A 186 11.13 1.03 -1.68
CA LYS A 186 11.95 1.92 -2.53
C LYS A 186 11.17 2.47 -3.72
N TYR A 187 10.41 1.63 -4.40
CA TYR A 187 9.60 2.02 -5.56
C TYR A 187 8.22 2.55 -5.20
N ARG A 188 7.87 2.55 -3.90
CA ARG A 188 6.59 3.06 -3.39
C ARG A 188 5.38 2.36 -3.99
N THR A 189 5.48 1.04 -4.18
CA THR A 189 4.31 0.25 -4.56
C THR A 189 3.41 0.02 -3.35
N ASP A 190 2.11 0.04 -3.56
CA ASP A 190 1.09 -0.25 -2.55
C ASP A 190 1.15 -1.70 -2.01
N LYS A 191 1.75 -2.61 -2.77
CA LYS A 191 1.97 -4.01 -2.37
C LYS A 191 2.89 -4.17 -1.15
N CYS A 192 3.69 -3.13 -0.81
CA CYS A 192 4.67 -3.22 0.28
C CYS A 192 4.03 -3.29 1.67
N SER A 193 4.83 -3.63 2.69
CA SER A 193 4.40 -3.75 4.09
C SER A 193 3.80 -2.48 4.69
N MET A 194 4.02 -1.34 4.06
CA MET A 194 3.48 -0.06 4.48
C MET A 194 2.05 0.20 3.99
N MET A 195 1.54 -0.61 3.07
CA MET A 195 0.20 -0.53 2.49
C MET A 195 -0.53 -1.87 2.62
N HIS A 196 -0.61 -2.66 1.56
CA HIS A 196 -1.34 -3.94 1.54
C HIS A 196 -0.60 -5.09 2.21
N ASN A 197 0.71 -4.96 2.45
CA ASN A 197 1.56 -5.98 3.08
C ASN A 197 1.54 -7.33 2.33
N TYR A 198 1.63 -7.29 1.00
CA TYR A 198 1.63 -8.48 0.18
C TYR A 198 3.04 -9.07 -0.02
N LEU A 199 4.06 -8.21 -0.12
CA LEU A 199 5.36 -8.58 -0.65
C LEU A 199 6.13 -9.60 0.19
N ASP A 200 5.98 -9.58 1.52
CA ASP A 200 6.59 -10.60 2.38
C ASP A 200 6.03 -11.98 2.13
N LYS A 201 4.72 -12.05 1.91
CA LYS A 201 4.05 -13.31 1.54
C LYS A 201 4.50 -13.78 0.16
N TYR A 202 4.61 -12.87 -0.79
CA TYR A 202 5.06 -13.18 -2.15
C TYR A 202 6.52 -13.61 -2.17
N ALA A 203 7.39 -12.99 -1.40
CA ALA A 203 8.80 -13.36 -1.29
C ALA A 203 8.97 -14.84 -0.96
N PHE A 204 8.15 -15.41 -0.06
CA PHE A 204 8.19 -16.82 0.29
C PHE A 204 8.01 -17.75 -0.93
N PHE A 205 7.13 -17.39 -1.86
CA PHE A 205 6.86 -18.19 -3.05
C PHE A 205 7.78 -17.85 -4.23
N LEU A 206 8.27 -16.62 -4.30
CA LEU A 206 8.96 -16.07 -5.47
C LEU A 206 10.48 -16.07 -5.38
N GLU A 207 11.08 -16.14 -4.17
CA GLU A 207 12.53 -16.07 -3.97
C GLU A 207 13.29 -17.12 -4.80
N LYS A 208 12.73 -18.31 -4.97
CA LYS A 208 13.31 -19.38 -5.80
C LYS A 208 13.53 -19.00 -7.27
N PHE A 209 12.84 -17.97 -7.77
CA PHE A 209 12.95 -17.50 -9.15
C PHE A 209 13.88 -16.30 -9.31
N ARG A 210 14.34 -15.69 -8.20
CA ARG A 210 15.01 -14.39 -8.19
C ARG A 210 16.18 -14.28 -9.17
N THR A 211 16.95 -15.33 -9.35
CA THR A 211 18.12 -15.32 -10.25
C THR A 211 17.87 -16.09 -11.57
N GLN A 212 16.66 -16.56 -11.81
CA GLN A 212 16.32 -17.30 -13.02
C GLN A 212 15.92 -16.35 -14.16
N PRO A 213 16.20 -16.72 -15.43
CA PRO A 213 15.67 -15.99 -16.58
C PRO A 213 14.20 -16.36 -16.80
N ILE A 214 13.30 -15.63 -16.18
CA ILE A 214 11.85 -15.86 -16.26
C ILE A 214 11.15 -14.74 -17.01
N ARG A 215 9.90 -14.98 -17.38
CA ARG A 215 8.93 -13.94 -17.78
C ARG A 215 7.92 -13.78 -16.67
N LEU A 216 7.71 -12.53 -16.25
CA LEU A 216 6.68 -12.13 -15.33
C LEU A 216 5.64 -11.31 -16.11
N LEU A 217 4.38 -11.65 -15.94
CA LEU A 217 3.25 -10.91 -16.50
C LEU A 217 2.51 -10.25 -15.34
N GLU A 218 2.41 -8.94 -15.34
CA GLU A 218 1.58 -8.15 -14.43
C GLU A 218 0.41 -7.55 -15.20
N LEU A 219 -0.80 -7.83 -14.75
CA LEU A 219 -2.04 -7.23 -15.22
C LEU A 219 -2.33 -6.03 -14.32
N GLY A 220 -2.34 -4.82 -14.89
CA GLY A 220 -2.34 -3.55 -14.17
C GLY A 220 -0.90 -3.00 -14.02
N VAL A 221 -0.65 -1.80 -14.57
CA VAL A 221 0.65 -1.12 -14.51
C VAL A 221 0.56 0.19 -13.75
N PHE A 222 -0.56 0.90 -13.94
CA PHE A 222 -0.87 2.17 -13.29
C PHE A 222 0.29 3.19 -13.35
N ASN A 223 0.99 3.41 -12.22
CA ASN A 223 2.09 4.38 -12.13
C ASN A 223 3.50 3.77 -12.35
N GLY A 224 3.56 2.49 -12.72
CA GLY A 224 4.80 1.77 -13.03
C GLY A 224 5.68 1.44 -11.82
N SER A 225 5.19 1.60 -10.60
CA SER A 225 5.95 1.30 -9.38
C SER A 225 6.26 -0.20 -9.24
N SER A 226 5.25 -1.04 -9.44
CA SER A 226 5.37 -2.50 -9.32
C SER A 226 6.23 -3.11 -10.42
N VAL A 227 6.07 -2.73 -11.69
CA VAL A 227 6.89 -3.26 -12.79
C VAL A 227 8.38 -2.95 -12.60
N ARG A 228 8.71 -1.77 -12.06
CA ARG A 228 10.11 -1.43 -11.72
C ARG A 228 10.62 -2.20 -10.51
N MET A 229 9.78 -2.41 -9.51
CA MET A 229 10.09 -3.27 -8.37
C MET A 229 10.40 -4.70 -8.84
N TRP A 230 9.57 -5.27 -9.71
CA TRP A 230 9.80 -6.62 -10.26
C TRP A 230 11.09 -6.69 -11.06
N GLN A 231 11.39 -5.69 -11.88
CA GLN A 231 12.62 -5.63 -12.66
C GLN A 231 13.88 -5.63 -11.79
N GLU A 232 13.88 -4.92 -10.66
CA GLU A 232 15.00 -4.91 -9.72
C GLU A 232 15.09 -6.21 -8.93
N TYR A 233 13.94 -6.72 -8.46
CA TYR A 233 13.91 -7.96 -7.69
C TYR A 233 14.34 -9.19 -8.51
N PHE A 234 13.95 -9.23 -9.79
CA PHE A 234 14.31 -10.29 -10.73
C PHE A 234 15.31 -9.78 -11.80
N PRO A 235 16.61 -9.72 -11.49
CA PRO A 235 17.60 -9.06 -12.36
C PRO A 235 17.78 -9.73 -13.72
N ARG A 236 17.24 -10.92 -13.93
CA ARG A 236 17.32 -11.67 -15.21
C ARG A 236 15.96 -11.90 -15.86
N ALA A 237 14.90 -11.31 -15.34
CA ALA A 237 13.56 -11.48 -15.88
C ALA A 237 13.25 -10.44 -16.97
N GLU A 238 12.37 -10.86 -17.89
CA GLU A 238 11.59 -9.96 -18.74
C GLU A 238 10.24 -9.71 -18.05
N ILE A 239 9.89 -8.45 -17.87
CA ILE A 239 8.67 -8.00 -17.20
C ILE A 239 7.69 -7.53 -18.27
N PHE A 240 6.51 -8.11 -18.31
CA PHE A 240 5.42 -7.72 -19.20
C PHE A 240 4.32 -7.10 -18.35
N GLY A 241 4.07 -5.81 -18.53
CA GLY A 241 2.97 -5.09 -17.90
C GLY A 241 1.82 -4.91 -18.88
N VAL A 242 0.59 -5.13 -18.44
CA VAL A 242 -0.62 -4.94 -19.26
C VAL A 242 -1.47 -3.86 -18.64
N ASP A 243 -1.90 -2.88 -19.42
CA ASP A 243 -2.79 -1.83 -18.95
C ASP A 243 -3.72 -1.38 -20.09
N ILE A 244 -4.91 -0.90 -19.74
CA ILE A 244 -5.82 -0.29 -20.69
C ILE A 244 -5.33 1.09 -21.14
N GLU A 245 -4.58 1.78 -20.27
CA GLU A 245 -4.10 3.12 -20.49
C GLU A 245 -2.82 3.13 -21.35
N ALA A 246 -2.91 3.70 -22.55
CA ALA A 246 -1.75 3.83 -23.45
C ALA A 246 -0.58 4.61 -22.85
N SER A 247 -0.85 5.49 -21.88
CA SER A 247 0.15 6.30 -21.18
C SER A 247 1.15 5.46 -20.36
N CYS A 248 0.77 4.22 -19.98
CA CYS A 248 1.65 3.30 -19.27
C CYS A 248 2.88 2.90 -20.07
N ARG A 249 2.88 3.06 -21.40
CA ARG A 249 4.07 2.86 -22.26
C ARG A 249 5.27 3.72 -21.86
N GLN A 250 5.07 4.82 -21.14
CA GLN A 250 6.15 5.63 -20.60
C GLN A 250 7.07 4.88 -19.62
N TYR A 251 6.65 3.72 -19.10
CA TYR A 251 7.41 2.88 -18.19
C TYR A 251 8.18 1.76 -18.89
N GLU A 252 8.10 1.67 -20.23
CA GLU A 252 8.90 0.74 -21.00
C GLU A 252 10.39 1.02 -20.83
N ASP A 253 11.18 -0.04 -20.72
CA ASP A 253 12.63 0.02 -20.80
C ASP A 253 13.20 -1.29 -21.40
N GLU A 254 14.51 -1.52 -21.22
CA GLU A 254 15.22 -2.65 -21.84
C GLU A 254 14.61 -4.02 -21.46
N ARG A 255 14.00 -4.15 -20.24
CA ARG A 255 13.42 -5.39 -19.72
C ARG A 255 11.97 -5.24 -19.25
N ILE A 256 11.37 -4.07 -19.44
CA ILE A 256 9.95 -3.83 -19.17
C ILE A 256 9.24 -3.57 -20.49
N HIS A 257 8.27 -4.43 -20.81
CA HIS A 257 7.46 -4.40 -22.02
C HIS A 257 6.02 -4.10 -21.65
N ILE A 258 5.46 -3.00 -22.17
CA ILE A 258 4.09 -2.60 -21.86
C ILE A 258 3.16 -2.94 -23.03
N ILE A 259 2.14 -3.72 -22.73
CA ILE A 259 1.11 -4.13 -23.68
C ILE A 259 -0.19 -3.41 -23.33
N GLN A 260 -0.71 -2.64 -24.29
CA GLN A 260 -2.02 -2.05 -24.11
C GLN A 260 -3.10 -3.09 -24.44
N ALA A 261 -3.94 -3.43 -23.44
CA ALA A 261 -5.05 -4.36 -23.63
C ALA A 261 -6.17 -4.10 -22.61
N ASP A 262 -7.39 -4.37 -23.06
CA ASP A 262 -8.60 -4.37 -22.22
C ASP A 262 -8.84 -5.79 -21.68
N LEU A 263 -8.77 -5.96 -20.37
CA LEU A 263 -8.94 -7.25 -19.70
C LEU A 263 -10.42 -7.70 -19.64
N SER A 264 -11.36 -6.88 -20.06
CA SER A 264 -12.74 -7.31 -20.30
C SER A 264 -12.92 -8.04 -21.64
N ASP A 265 -11.96 -7.89 -22.56
CA ASP A 265 -11.97 -8.50 -23.90
C ASP A 265 -11.24 -9.85 -23.91
N ALA A 266 -12.01 -10.92 -24.02
CA ALA A 266 -11.46 -12.29 -24.02
C ALA A 266 -10.46 -12.55 -25.15
N ALA A 267 -10.56 -11.88 -26.30
CA ALA A 267 -9.61 -12.04 -27.39
C ALA A 267 -8.26 -11.41 -27.03
N GLN A 268 -8.28 -10.21 -26.43
CA GLN A 268 -7.07 -9.52 -25.98
C GLN A 268 -6.39 -10.29 -24.83
N VAL A 269 -7.16 -10.77 -23.84
CA VAL A 269 -6.63 -11.63 -22.78
C VAL A 269 -6.00 -12.90 -23.36
N SER A 270 -6.62 -13.51 -24.35
CA SER A 270 -6.09 -14.73 -24.98
C SER A 270 -4.75 -14.51 -25.70
N MET A 271 -4.51 -13.31 -26.24
CA MET A 271 -3.21 -12.98 -26.87
C MET A 271 -2.04 -12.97 -25.88
N LEU A 272 -2.30 -12.68 -24.60
CA LEU A 272 -1.28 -12.68 -23.53
C LEU A 272 -0.71 -14.08 -23.28
N ARG A 273 -1.36 -15.13 -23.72
CA ARG A 273 -0.87 -16.52 -23.63
C ARG A 273 0.48 -16.74 -24.31
N GLU A 274 0.77 -15.97 -25.39
CA GLU A 274 2.02 -16.05 -26.15
C GLU A 274 3.24 -15.58 -25.35
N ILE A 275 3.04 -14.89 -24.24
CA ILE A 275 4.12 -14.47 -23.33
C ILE A 275 4.74 -15.69 -22.64
N HIS A 276 3.98 -16.76 -22.39
CA HIS A 276 4.40 -17.92 -21.62
C HIS A 276 5.07 -17.56 -20.29
N PRO A 277 4.38 -16.83 -19.40
CA PRO A 277 4.95 -16.33 -18.15
C PRO A 277 5.24 -17.47 -17.16
N ARG A 278 6.22 -17.26 -16.30
CA ARG A 278 6.49 -18.10 -15.12
C ARG A 278 5.70 -17.62 -13.89
N ILE A 279 5.44 -16.32 -13.84
CA ILE A 279 4.71 -15.67 -12.78
C ILE A 279 3.68 -14.76 -13.43
N ILE A 280 2.44 -14.81 -12.93
CA ILE A 280 1.36 -13.87 -13.27
C ILE A 280 0.93 -13.18 -11.99
N VAL A 281 0.82 -11.85 -12.03
CA VAL A 281 0.24 -11.02 -10.95
C VAL A 281 -0.94 -10.28 -11.55
N ASP A 282 -2.12 -10.51 -11.00
CA ASP A 282 -3.37 -9.87 -11.43
C ASP A 282 -3.74 -8.79 -10.42
N ASP A 283 -3.46 -7.56 -10.79
CA ASP A 283 -3.64 -6.32 -10.00
C ASP A 283 -4.23 -5.21 -10.90
N ALA A 284 -5.24 -5.54 -11.69
CA ALA A 284 -5.79 -4.62 -12.69
C ALA A 284 -7.04 -3.88 -12.18
N SER A 285 -8.21 -4.23 -12.74
CA SER A 285 -9.46 -3.53 -12.47
C SER A 285 -10.18 -3.98 -11.19
N HIS A 286 -9.79 -5.10 -10.63
CA HIS A 286 -10.42 -5.79 -9.49
C HIS A 286 -11.91 -6.16 -9.71
N ILE A 287 -12.42 -6.07 -10.93
CA ILE A 287 -13.75 -6.53 -11.31
C ILE A 287 -13.73 -8.05 -11.42
N VAL A 288 -14.65 -8.74 -10.76
CA VAL A 288 -14.63 -10.21 -10.66
C VAL A 288 -14.64 -10.89 -12.02
N SER A 289 -15.45 -10.43 -12.98
CA SER A 289 -15.48 -11.03 -14.34
C SER A 289 -14.12 -10.93 -15.04
N HIS A 290 -13.40 -9.82 -14.87
CA HIS A 290 -12.07 -9.63 -15.46
C HIS A 290 -11.03 -10.54 -14.79
N GLN A 291 -11.03 -10.62 -13.46
CA GLN A 291 -10.14 -11.52 -12.70
C GLN A 291 -10.38 -12.98 -13.08
N LEU A 292 -11.65 -13.41 -13.16
CA LEU A 292 -11.98 -14.78 -13.57
C LEU A 292 -11.63 -15.06 -15.03
N LEU A 293 -11.88 -14.12 -15.95
CA LEU A 293 -11.48 -14.24 -17.34
C LEU A 293 -9.97 -14.43 -17.49
N ALA A 294 -9.19 -13.60 -16.80
CA ALA A 294 -7.74 -13.69 -16.80
C ALA A 294 -7.26 -15.02 -16.20
N LEU A 295 -7.76 -15.41 -15.03
CA LEU A 295 -7.42 -16.68 -14.37
C LEU A 295 -7.74 -17.88 -15.26
N PHE A 296 -8.95 -17.97 -15.81
CA PHE A 296 -9.40 -19.08 -16.63
C PHE A 296 -8.66 -19.19 -17.97
N THR A 297 -8.19 -18.06 -18.50
CA THR A 297 -7.47 -18.01 -19.77
C THR A 297 -5.98 -18.24 -19.61
N LEU A 298 -5.36 -17.68 -18.57
CA LEU A 298 -3.90 -17.60 -18.47
C LEU A 298 -3.27 -18.67 -17.57
N PHE A 299 -4.04 -19.31 -16.68
CA PHE A 299 -3.47 -20.34 -15.80
C PHE A 299 -2.83 -21.49 -16.57
N ASP A 300 -3.40 -21.87 -17.73
CA ASP A 300 -2.92 -23.00 -18.52
C ASP A 300 -1.50 -22.81 -19.08
N VAL A 301 -1.13 -21.56 -19.40
CA VAL A 301 0.20 -21.30 -20.00
C VAL A 301 1.31 -21.24 -18.98
N LEU A 302 0.98 -21.20 -17.69
CA LEU A 302 1.98 -21.34 -16.65
C LEU A 302 2.69 -22.71 -16.77
N PRO A 303 4.01 -22.76 -16.70
CA PRO A 303 4.72 -24.03 -16.62
C PRO A 303 4.57 -24.64 -15.22
N ARG A 304 4.93 -25.91 -15.09
CA ARG A 304 4.98 -26.59 -13.77
C ARG A 304 5.76 -25.76 -12.74
N GLY A 305 5.18 -25.56 -11.56
CA GLY A 305 5.71 -24.71 -10.49
C GLY A 305 5.61 -23.22 -10.78
N GLY A 306 4.91 -22.81 -11.86
CA GLY A 306 4.54 -21.42 -12.12
C GLY A 306 3.55 -20.90 -11.10
N VAL A 307 3.49 -19.59 -10.93
CA VAL A 307 2.74 -18.91 -9.87
C VAL A 307 1.74 -17.95 -10.49
N TYR A 308 0.49 -18.02 -10.05
CA TYR A 308 -0.56 -17.03 -10.31
C TYR A 308 -0.94 -16.35 -9.01
N ILE A 309 -0.93 -15.03 -8.97
CA ILE A 309 -1.31 -14.21 -7.83
C ILE A 309 -2.50 -13.35 -8.25
N LEU A 310 -3.57 -13.38 -7.46
CA LEU A 310 -4.70 -12.46 -7.58
C LEU A 310 -4.66 -11.50 -6.40
N GLU A 311 -4.79 -10.20 -6.67
CA GLU A 311 -4.76 -9.13 -5.66
C GLU A 311 -6.12 -8.46 -5.48
N ASP A 312 -6.26 -7.73 -4.38
CA ASP A 312 -7.37 -6.84 -4.02
C ASP A 312 -8.76 -7.49 -4.10
N LEU A 313 -8.83 -8.74 -3.65
CA LEU A 313 -10.07 -9.53 -3.65
C LEU A 313 -11.12 -9.01 -2.66
N GLU A 314 -10.77 -8.14 -1.73
CA GLU A 314 -11.72 -7.48 -0.83
C GLU A 314 -12.68 -6.54 -1.53
N THR A 315 -12.41 -6.07 -2.74
CA THR A 315 -13.32 -5.23 -3.54
C THR A 315 -14.66 -5.89 -3.78
N SER A 316 -14.68 -7.21 -3.96
CA SER A 316 -15.89 -8.00 -4.14
C SER A 316 -16.54 -8.45 -2.83
N LEU A 317 -15.81 -8.43 -1.70
CA LEU A 317 -16.29 -8.93 -0.41
C LEU A 317 -16.91 -7.86 0.49
N ASN A 318 -16.58 -6.58 0.28
CA ASN A 318 -17.00 -5.48 1.14
C ASN A 318 -17.99 -4.55 0.43
N PRO A 319 -19.28 -4.93 0.32
CA PRO A 319 -20.30 -4.18 -0.41
C PRO A 319 -20.56 -2.78 0.16
N GLU A 320 -20.19 -2.54 1.41
CA GLU A 320 -20.35 -1.23 2.05
C GLU A 320 -19.25 -0.23 1.66
N LEU A 321 -18.13 -0.74 1.15
CA LEU A 321 -16.94 0.06 0.83
C LEU A 321 -16.70 0.25 -0.66
N PHE A 322 -17.14 -0.70 -1.47
CA PHE A 322 -16.86 -0.74 -2.89
C PHE A 322 -18.15 -0.79 -3.71
N GLU A 323 -18.11 -0.18 -4.89
CA GLU A 323 -19.25 -0.10 -5.80
C GLU A 323 -19.69 -1.49 -6.29
N ASP A 324 -20.96 -1.61 -6.67
CA ASP A 324 -21.54 -2.88 -7.15
C ASP A 324 -20.88 -3.40 -8.44
N MET A 325 -20.22 -2.52 -9.20
CA MET A 325 -19.52 -2.89 -10.43
C MET A 325 -18.43 -3.96 -10.22
N TYR A 326 -17.84 -4.02 -9.03
CA TYR A 326 -16.81 -5.03 -8.72
C TYR A 326 -17.40 -6.44 -8.55
N ARG A 327 -18.71 -6.55 -8.31
CA ARG A 327 -19.43 -7.81 -8.02
C ARG A 327 -20.36 -8.21 -9.16
N ASP A 328 -19.86 -8.23 -10.35
CA ASP A 328 -20.62 -8.47 -11.57
C ASP A 328 -20.82 -9.97 -11.90
N CYS A 329 -20.35 -10.86 -11.02
CA CYS A 329 -20.46 -12.31 -11.17
C CYS A 329 -21.21 -12.96 -9.99
N PRO A 330 -21.88 -14.11 -10.21
CA PRO A 330 -22.57 -14.85 -9.14
C PRO A 330 -21.67 -15.42 -8.04
N LEU A 331 -20.39 -15.69 -8.36
CA LEU A 331 -19.36 -16.11 -7.42
C LEU A 331 -18.22 -15.14 -7.50
N ASP A 332 -17.72 -14.70 -6.37
CA ASP A 332 -16.51 -13.89 -6.30
C ASP A 332 -15.23 -14.72 -6.51
N ALA A 333 -14.10 -14.04 -6.71
CA ALA A 333 -12.84 -14.69 -6.98
C ALA A 333 -12.33 -15.53 -5.79
N TYR A 334 -12.66 -15.16 -4.54
CA TYR A 334 -12.34 -15.96 -3.36
C TYR A 334 -13.08 -17.29 -3.35
N GLU A 335 -14.39 -17.27 -3.62
CA GLU A 335 -15.20 -18.49 -3.67
C GLU A 335 -14.71 -19.43 -4.78
N VAL A 336 -14.37 -18.89 -5.95
CA VAL A 336 -13.78 -19.65 -7.04
C VAL A 336 -12.44 -20.27 -6.62
N CYS A 337 -11.54 -19.51 -6.01
CA CYS A 337 -10.26 -20.02 -5.51
C CYS A 337 -10.42 -21.02 -4.36
N ALA A 338 -11.40 -20.86 -3.49
CA ALA A 338 -11.72 -21.82 -2.44
C ALA A 338 -12.19 -23.17 -3.02
N ARG A 339 -12.97 -23.16 -4.10
CA ARG A 339 -13.35 -24.37 -4.84
C ARG A 339 -12.14 -25.03 -5.51
N ILE A 340 -11.29 -24.25 -6.16
CA ILE A 340 -10.00 -24.72 -6.71
C ILE A 340 -9.16 -25.39 -5.62
N ALA A 341 -9.06 -24.78 -4.43
CA ALA A 341 -8.31 -25.34 -3.30
C ALA A 341 -8.88 -26.69 -2.83
N ARG A 342 -10.22 -26.81 -2.77
CA ARG A 342 -10.86 -28.10 -2.43
C ARG A 342 -10.52 -29.22 -3.42
N ILE A 343 -10.52 -28.90 -4.70
CA ILE A 343 -10.19 -29.87 -5.74
C ILE A 343 -8.71 -30.23 -5.66
N ALA A 344 -7.83 -29.24 -5.53
CA ALA A 344 -6.39 -29.47 -5.39
C ALA A 344 -6.07 -30.41 -4.21
N ALA A 345 -6.75 -30.21 -3.06
CA ALA A 345 -6.55 -31.00 -1.85
C ALA A 345 -7.14 -32.42 -1.94
N ARG A 346 -8.33 -32.56 -2.52
CA ARG A 346 -9.11 -33.81 -2.49
C ARG A 346 -9.11 -34.55 -3.82
N LYS A 347 -8.85 -33.87 -4.91
CA LYS A 347 -8.99 -34.35 -6.29
C LYS A 347 -10.41 -34.87 -6.61
N VAL A 348 -11.40 -34.26 -5.95
CA VAL A 348 -12.82 -34.53 -6.18
C VAL A 348 -13.38 -33.37 -6.97
N PRO A 349 -13.95 -33.61 -8.15
CA PRO A 349 -14.56 -32.56 -8.96
C PRO A 349 -15.62 -31.76 -8.21
N ASP A 350 -15.77 -30.51 -8.61
CA ASP A 350 -16.86 -29.62 -8.18
C ASP A 350 -17.94 -29.65 -9.29
N ASP A 351 -19.12 -30.16 -8.97
CA ASP A 351 -20.20 -30.33 -9.94
C ASP A 351 -21.28 -29.24 -9.82
N ASP A 352 -21.20 -28.41 -8.77
CA ASP A 352 -22.27 -27.47 -8.39
C ASP A 352 -22.04 -26.02 -8.87
N SER A 353 -20.86 -25.73 -9.42
CA SER A 353 -20.49 -24.37 -9.83
C SER A 353 -20.86 -24.09 -11.29
N ILE A 354 -21.33 -22.88 -11.58
CA ILE A 354 -21.47 -22.39 -12.97
C ILE A 354 -20.12 -22.34 -13.72
N TYR A 355 -19.00 -22.36 -12.97
CA TYR A 355 -17.63 -22.38 -13.49
C TYR A 355 -16.98 -23.78 -13.37
N ALA A 356 -17.77 -24.83 -13.15
CA ALA A 356 -17.28 -26.20 -12.83
C ALA A 356 -16.15 -26.68 -13.77
N ASP A 357 -16.28 -26.46 -15.08
CA ASP A 357 -15.26 -26.88 -16.06
C ASP A 357 -13.91 -26.18 -15.81
N HIS A 358 -13.90 -24.88 -15.58
CA HIS A 358 -12.68 -24.10 -15.33
C HIS A 358 -12.10 -24.43 -13.95
N VAL A 359 -12.94 -24.48 -12.93
CA VAL A 359 -12.55 -24.75 -11.54
C VAL A 359 -11.95 -26.15 -11.42
N ASN A 360 -12.57 -27.16 -12.06
CA ASN A 360 -12.07 -28.54 -12.07
C ASN A 360 -10.73 -28.64 -12.81
N ARG A 361 -10.63 -28.04 -13.99
CA ARG A 361 -9.40 -28.04 -14.78
C ARG A 361 -8.26 -27.41 -14.00
N ILE A 362 -8.42 -26.18 -13.49
CA ILE A 362 -7.39 -25.49 -12.71
C ILE A 362 -7.08 -26.25 -11.42
N GLY A 363 -8.09 -26.69 -10.69
CA GLY A 363 -7.91 -27.40 -9.41
C GLY A 363 -7.13 -28.71 -9.55
N MET A 364 -7.34 -29.47 -10.63
CA MET A 364 -6.58 -30.70 -10.90
C MET A 364 -5.12 -30.42 -11.26
N GLU A 365 -4.83 -29.24 -11.81
CA GLU A 365 -3.49 -28.79 -12.18
C GLU A 365 -2.81 -27.94 -11.10
N THR A 366 -3.48 -27.66 -9.98
CA THR A 366 -2.94 -26.86 -8.88
C THR A 366 -2.27 -27.75 -7.84
N GLU A 367 -1.06 -27.37 -7.45
CA GLU A 367 -0.29 -28.00 -6.37
C GLU A 367 -0.56 -27.35 -5.01
N LEU A 368 -0.69 -26.02 -4.99
CA LEU A 368 -0.88 -25.25 -3.76
C LEU A 368 -1.80 -24.06 -4.02
N VAL A 369 -2.69 -23.81 -3.08
CA VAL A 369 -3.46 -22.58 -2.97
C VAL A 369 -3.16 -21.95 -1.61
N SER A 370 -2.68 -20.72 -1.61
CA SER A 370 -2.49 -19.92 -0.39
C SER A 370 -3.48 -18.77 -0.40
N ILE A 371 -4.40 -18.76 0.54
CA ILE A 371 -5.38 -17.68 0.72
C ILE A 371 -4.86 -16.77 1.84
N THR A 372 -4.71 -15.51 1.54
CA THR A 372 -4.26 -14.48 2.49
C THR A 372 -5.25 -13.33 2.52
N LYS A 373 -5.07 -12.36 3.41
CA LYS A 373 -5.86 -11.12 3.39
C LYS A 373 -5.59 -10.40 2.06
N GLY A 374 -6.63 -10.12 1.30
CA GLY A 374 -6.61 -9.37 0.04
C GLY A 374 -6.02 -10.11 -1.16
N SER A 375 -5.39 -11.28 -1.00
CA SER A 375 -4.79 -11.97 -2.15
C SER A 375 -4.86 -13.50 -2.06
N VAL A 376 -4.82 -14.13 -3.24
CA VAL A 376 -4.71 -15.59 -3.39
C VAL A 376 -3.53 -15.93 -4.30
N ILE A 377 -2.76 -16.93 -3.90
CA ILE A 377 -1.61 -17.43 -4.64
C ILE A 377 -1.88 -18.87 -5.04
N LEU A 378 -1.78 -19.17 -6.34
CA LEU A 378 -1.92 -20.48 -6.93
C LEU A 378 -0.57 -20.94 -7.49
N ILE A 379 -0.16 -22.17 -7.19
CA ILE A 379 1.04 -22.79 -7.78
C ILE A 379 0.62 -23.95 -8.65
N LYS A 380 1.02 -23.93 -9.91
CA LYS A 380 0.74 -24.99 -10.87
C LYS A 380 1.56 -26.24 -10.57
N ARG A 381 0.92 -27.43 -10.66
CA ARG A 381 1.53 -28.74 -10.44
C ARG A 381 2.54 -29.11 -11.51
#